data_fbb9e797513c504e0f046be062d95f7a
#
_entry.id   fbb9e797513c504e0f046be062d95f7a
#
_cell.length_a   1.000
_cell.length_b   1.000
_cell.length_c   1.000
_cell.angle_alpha   90.00
_cell.angle_beta   90.00
_cell.angle_gamma   90.00
#
_symmetry.space_group_name_H-M   'P 1'
#
loop_
_entity.id
_entity.type
_entity.pdbx_description
1 polymer ?
#
loop_
_entity_poly.entity_id
_entity_poly.type
_entity_poly.pdbx_seq_one_letter_code
_entity_poly.pdbx_strand_id
1 'polypeptide(L)'
;MTPVELIRDEDKQLGLLSLAINKYDDAINYFNLWQYAYVEQYGIDKYKYDFDLLHSIETQLQSDFPLNTSDVKLKDGEKIRVVYLTHVLNTPSAIMAKILLDLIKYHDTSKFEIYVFTLENWLEIYMSPGRDFINQFKDANCHIHYATHFAYGFKKLLSIAKEINELKPHVMTTCVALADFRHFFIAALKPAPIRIGFVVGPPAQFIPLSFDYGMSWFTHSIADCPIPCLYTGIIYIPEEKLHKVLLRSNYGIPDDAVVITSTGRHPKFQDNRMLNLVVEIMKRLYNLHYIIIMSHPDKLDLDNVPVEVRKRIHVFGWSQSYEDYFSMSDIYLDTFPSGGGTTIQDAALAKLPIISFEDDLGIPFDQSNWNPAEDLLPSESMVLIRRYHIDQDLKVAIYDLYKNRDWRKEMGNKAYEAISSMRSNIGDNVKKIEKLYSKLVEEKL
;
A
#
# COMPACT_ATOMS: atom_id res chain seq x y z
N MET A 1 -8.26 -23.28 -21.22
CA MET A 1 -8.94 -22.19 -20.52
C MET A 1 -9.56 -22.77 -19.27
N THR A 2 -9.16 -22.29 -18.10
CA THR A 2 -9.74 -22.72 -16.83
C THR A 2 -11.14 -22.13 -16.66
N PRO A 3 -12.02 -22.70 -15.81
CA PRO A 3 -13.34 -22.11 -15.53
C PRO A 3 -13.28 -20.64 -15.12
N VAL A 4 -12.22 -20.22 -14.48
CA VAL A 4 -12.03 -18.83 -14.00
C VAL A 4 -11.61 -17.90 -15.13
N GLU A 5 -10.77 -18.34 -16.06
CA GLU A 5 -10.47 -17.57 -17.28
C GLU A 5 -11.73 -17.33 -18.11
N LEU A 6 -12.64 -18.29 -18.14
CA LEU A 6 -13.96 -18.15 -18.79
C LEU A 6 -14.84 -17.11 -18.10
N ILE A 7 -14.99 -17.19 -16.77
CA ILE A 7 -15.79 -16.23 -15.98
C ILE A 7 -15.20 -14.82 -16.11
N ARG A 8 -13.90 -14.68 -16.03
CA ARG A 8 -13.22 -13.40 -16.19
C ARG A 8 -13.46 -12.76 -17.55
N ASP A 9 -13.34 -13.55 -18.62
CA ASP A 9 -13.57 -13.03 -19.97
C ASP A 9 -15.05 -12.68 -20.16
N GLU A 10 -15.97 -13.39 -19.53
CA GLU A 10 -17.39 -13.07 -19.49
C GLU A 10 -17.66 -11.74 -18.79
N ASP A 11 -17.12 -11.53 -17.59
CA ASP A 11 -17.26 -10.26 -16.85
C ASP A 11 -16.70 -9.08 -17.65
N LYS A 12 -15.55 -9.25 -18.32
CA LYS A 12 -14.99 -8.22 -19.21
C LYS A 12 -15.94 -7.90 -20.36
N GLN A 13 -16.50 -8.91 -21.03
CA GLN A 13 -17.44 -8.72 -22.15
C GLN A 13 -18.74 -8.07 -21.69
N LEU A 14 -19.27 -8.48 -20.53
CA LEU A 14 -20.46 -7.85 -19.93
C LEU A 14 -20.19 -6.40 -19.56
N GLY A 15 -18.99 -6.08 -19.05
CA GLY A 15 -18.56 -4.71 -18.79
C GLY A 15 -18.53 -3.86 -20.04
N LEU A 16 -17.94 -4.36 -21.13
CA LEU A 16 -17.90 -3.67 -22.43
C LEU A 16 -19.28 -3.48 -23.05
N LEU A 17 -20.14 -4.51 -22.98
CA LEU A 17 -21.51 -4.41 -23.47
C LEU A 17 -22.30 -3.37 -22.66
N SER A 18 -22.18 -3.39 -21.33
CA SER A 18 -22.84 -2.42 -20.45
C SER A 18 -22.38 -1.00 -20.75
N LEU A 19 -21.07 -0.80 -20.99
CA LEU A 19 -20.52 0.49 -21.39
C LEU A 19 -21.10 0.96 -22.72
N ALA A 20 -21.18 0.10 -23.74
CA ALA A 20 -21.69 0.42 -25.05
C ALA A 20 -23.18 0.82 -25.07
N ILE A 21 -23.96 0.37 -24.10
CA ILE A 21 -25.36 0.73 -23.92
C ILE A 21 -25.61 1.74 -22.80
N ASN A 22 -24.55 2.44 -22.36
CA ASN A 22 -24.57 3.49 -21.36
C ASN A 22 -25.06 3.06 -19.97
N LYS A 23 -24.92 1.78 -19.62
CA LYS A 23 -25.15 1.23 -18.28
C LYS A 23 -23.87 1.29 -17.45
N TYR A 24 -23.44 2.48 -17.09
CA TYR A 24 -22.13 2.73 -16.46
C TYR A 24 -21.98 2.05 -15.11
N ASP A 25 -23.06 1.94 -14.31
CA ASP A 25 -23.03 1.23 -13.01
C ASP A 25 -22.76 -0.25 -13.20
N ASP A 26 -23.43 -0.88 -14.16
CA ASP A 26 -23.19 -2.28 -14.49
C ASP A 26 -21.78 -2.49 -15.04
N ALA A 27 -21.31 -1.58 -15.90
CA ALA A 27 -19.95 -1.62 -16.44
C ALA A 27 -18.88 -1.57 -15.33
N ILE A 28 -19.00 -0.64 -14.37
CA ILE A 28 -18.09 -0.53 -13.22
C ILE A 28 -18.09 -1.83 -12.40
N ASN A 29 -19.27 -2.38 -12.13
CA ASN A 29 -19.40 -3.60 -11.35
C ASN A 29 -18.75 -4.80 -12.04
N TYR A 30 -18.99 -4.98 -13.35
CA TYR A 30 -18.37 -6.07 -14.10
C TYR A 30 -16.85 -5.90 -14.24
N PHE A 31 -16.35 -4.69 -14.46
CA PHE A 31 -14.91 -4.45 -14.50
C PHE A 31 -14.24 -4.66 -13.12
N ASN A 32 -14.91 -4.29 -12.04
CA ASN A 32 -14.43 -4.61 -10.70
C ASN A 32 -14.42 -6.13 -10.45
N LEU A 33 -15.47 -6.86 -10.82
CA LEU A 33 -15.53 -8.32 -10.71
C LEU A 33 -14.43 -8.97 -11.55
N TRP A 34 -14.26 -8.56 -12.82
CA TRP A 34 -13.19 -9.00 -13.69
C TRP A 34 -11.81 -8.82 -13.05
N GLN A 35 -11.59 -7.72 -12.38
CA GLN A 35 -10.33 -7.42 -11.71
C GLN A 35 -10.15 -8.18 -10.40
N TYR A 36 -11.18 -8.19 -9.54
CA TYR A 36 -11.14 -8.88 -8.23
C TYR A 36 -11.04 -10.39 -8.36
N ALA A 37 -11.83 -11.00 -9.21
CA ALA A 37 -11.79 -12.46 -9.42
C ALA A 37 -10.39 -12.93 -9.84
N TYR A 38 -9.65 -12.06 -10.50
CA TYR A 38 -8.31 -12.35 -10.95
C TYR A 38 -7.26 -12.22 -9.86
N VAL A 39 -7.31 -11.12 -9.08
CA VAL A 39 -6.35 -10.84 -8.01
C VAL A 39 -6.51 -11.79 -6.84
N GLU A 40 -7.76 -12.15 -6.49
CA GLU A 40 -8.06 -13.04 -5.38
C GLU A 40 -7.69 -14.50 -5.65
N GLN A 41 -7.82 -14.95 -6.90
CA GLN A 41 -7.65 -16.36 -7.23
C GLN A 41 -6.29 -16.75 -7.78
N TYR A 42 -5.60 -15.83 -8.47
CA TYR A 42 -4.34 -16.12 -9.17
C TYR A 42 -3.15 -15.32 -8.68
N GLY A 43 -3.39 -14.40 -7.75
CA GLY A 43 -2.40 -13.39 -7.42
C GLY A 43 -2.29 -12.31 -8.51
N ILE A 44 -1.69 -11.21 -8.14
CA ILE A 44 -1.41 -10.06 -9.04
C ILE A 44 -0.45 -10.46 -10.17
N ASP A 45 0.26 -11.52 -10.01
CA ASP A 45 1.37 -12.01 -10.84
C ASP A 45 1.03 -12.28 -12.29
N LYS A 46 -0.21 -12.68 -12.56
CA LYS A 46 -0.67 -13.00 -13.90
C LYS A 46 -1.49 -11.89 -14.53
N TYR A 47 -1.63 -10.80 -13.80
CA TYR A 47 -2.43 -9.67 -14.25
C TYR A 47 -1.72 -8.92 -15.37
N LYS A 48 -2.18 -9.13 -16.58
CA LYS A 48 -1.80 -8.27 -17.70
C LYS A 48 -2.83 -7.16 -17.81
N TYR A 49 -2.36 -5.94 -17.69
CA TYR A 49 -3.20 -4.77 -17.85
C TYR A 49 -3.72 -4.70 -19.27
N ASP A 50 -5.02 -4.55 -19.42
CA ASP A 50 -5.67 -4.39 -20.71
C ASP A 50 -5.76 -2.90 -21.03
N PHE A 51 -4.65 -2.36 -21.57
CA PHE A 51 -4.59 -0.95 -21.94
C PHE A 51 -5.61 -0.58 -23.03
N ASP A 52 -5.95 -1.52 -23.92
CA ASP A 52 -6.96 -1.28 -24.97
C ASP A 52 -8.35 -1.13 -24.32
N LEU A 53 -8.67 -1.93 -23.32
CA LEU A 53 -9.88 -1.78 -22.53
C LEU A 53 -9.93 -0.41 -21.84
N LEU A 54 -8.87 -0.02 -21.16
CA LEU A 54 -8.80 1.27 -20.45
C LEU A 54 -8.96 2.44 -21.43
N HIS A 55 -8.30 2.37 -22.59
CA HIS A 55 -8.43 3.39 -23.63
C HIS A 55 -9.85 3.46 -24.21
N SER A 56 -10.50 2.31 -24.39
CA SER A 56 -11.90 2.26 -24.86
C SER A 56 -12.87 2.90 -23.87
N ILE A 57 -12.71 2.60 -22.57
CA ILE A 57 -13.51 3.20 -21.50
C ILE A 57 -13.30 4.72 -21.47
N GLU A 58 -12.05 5.17 -21.51
CA GLU A 58 -11.70 6.59 -21.50
C GLU A 58 -12.31 7.33 -22.67
N THR A 59 -12.18 6.79 -23.87
CA THR A 59 -12.72 7.39 -25.10
C THR A 59 -14.23 7.52 -25.03
N GLN A 60 -14.93 6.48 -24.59
CA GLN A 60 -16.38 6.51 -24.44
C GLN A 60 -16.83 7.55 -23.40
N LEU A 61 -16.20 7.56 -22.22
CA LEU A 61 -16.57 8.49 -21.16
C LEU A 61 -16.33 9.96 -21.54
N GLN A 62 -15.22 10.26 -22.21
CA GLN A 62 -14.94 11.63 -22.68
C GLN A 62 -15.87 12.07 -23.82
N SER A 63 -16.33 11.12 -24.63
CA SER A 63 -17.33 11.40 -25.66
C SER A 63 -18.70 11.73 -25.03
N ASP A 64 -19.12 10.93 -24.06
CA ASP A 64 -20.46 11.04 -23.46
C ASP A 64 -20.57 12.17 -22.43
N PHE A 65 -19.46 12.46 -21.75
CA PHE A 65 -19.42 13.46 -20.66
C PHE A 65 -18.18 14.36 -20.79
N PRO A 66 -18.09 15.17 -21.85
CA PRO A 66 -16.91 16.01 -22.08
C PRO A 66 -16.74 17.03 -20.96
N LEU A 67 -15.53 17.07 -20.37
CA LEU A 67 -15.10 18.08 -19.44
C LEU A 67 -14.08 19.01 -20.09
N ASN A 68 -14.21 20.30 -19.87
CA ASN A 68 -13.29 21.27 -20.47
C ASN A 68 -12.10 21.55 -19.54
N THR A 69 -10.90 21.20 -19.96
CA THR A 69 -9.65 21.51 -19.27
C THR A 69 -8.73 22.42 -20.08
N SER A 70 -9.13 22.84 -21.28
CA SER A 70 -8.29 23.64 -22.21
C SER A 70 -8.06 25.08 -21.75
N ASP A 71 -8.88 25.60 -20.85
CA ASP A 71 -8.80 26.95 -20.30
C ASP A 71 -8.03 27.00 -18.96
N VAL A 72 -7.55 25.86 -18.48
CA VAL A 72 -6.72 25.81 -17.26
C VAL A 72 -5.32 26.26 -17.60
N LYS A 73 -4.87 27.34 -16.96
CA LYS A 73 -3.53 27.92 -17.10
C LYS A 73 -3.05 28.40 -15.75
N LEU A 74 -1.74 28.34 -15.54
CA LEU A 74 -1.12 28.97 -14.37
C LEU A 74 -0.89 30.45 -14.69
N LYS A 75 -1.43 31.34 -13.87
CA LYS A 75 -1.18 32.78 -13.98
C LYS A 75 -0.01 33.20 -13.09
N ASP A 76 0.63 34.30 -13.43
CA ASP A 76 1.72 34.83 -12.62
C ASP A 76 1.27 35.08 -11.17
N GLY A 77 2.05 34.54 -10.23
CA GLY A 77 1.76 34.64 -8.80
C GLY A 77 0.65 33.72 -8.27
N GLU A 78 0.03 32.93 -9.12
CA GLU A 78 -0.99 31.94 -8.72
C GLU A 78 -0.30 30.67 -8.17
N LYS A 79 -0.93 30.05 -7.16
CA LYS A 79 -0.49 28.75 -6.66
C LYS A 79 -0.89 27.63 -7.63
N ILE A 80 -0.07 26.59 -7.71
CA ILE A 80 -0.42 25.38 -8.44
C ILE A 80 -1.50 24.64 -7.64
N ARG A 81 -2.68 24.49 -8.21
CA ARG A 81 -3.78 23.71 -7.63
C ARG A 81 -3.59 22.25 -7.92
N VAL A 82 -3.47 21.46 -6.85
CA VAL A 82 -3.29 20.00 -6.90
C VAL A 82 -4.49 19.31 -6.24
N VAL A 83 -5.09 18.40 -6.96
CA VAL A 83 -6.13 17.51 -6.44
C VAL A 83 -5.55 16.13 -6.16
N TYR A 84 -5.70 15.65 -4.93
CA TYR A 84 -5.47 14.26 -4.56
C TYR A 84 -6.81 13.52 -4.49
N LEU A 85 -6.98 12.50 -5.30
CA LEU A 85 -8.16 11.64 -5.31
C LEU A 85 -7.87 10.36 -4.52
N THR A 86 -8.64 10.13 -3.46
CA THR A 86 -8.51 8.93 -2.60
C THR A 86 -9.86 8.31 -2.28
N HIS A 87 -9.91 7.02 -1.96
CA HIS A 87 -11.17 6.34 -1.67
C HIS A 87 -11.51 6.30 -0.17
N VAL A 88 -10.52 6.34 0.71
CA VAL A 88 -10.70 6.19 2.16
C VAL A 88 -9.94 7.27 2.91
N LEU A 89 -10.67 8.05 3.70
CA LEU A 89 -10.12 8.99 4.69
C LEU A 89 -10.61 8.72 6.11
N ASN A 90 -11.73 7.99 6.26
CA ASN A 90 -12.42 7.83 7.54
C ASN A 90 -11.80 6.78 8.46
N THR A 91 -10.85 6.00 7.96
CA THR A 91 -10.25 4.91 8.71
C THR A 91 -8.80 5.25 9.09
N PRO A 92 -8.52 5.61 10.36
CA PRO A 92 -7.15 5.94 10.80
C PRO A 92 -6.12 4.83 10.60
N SER A 93 -6.60 3.59 10.44
CA SER A 93 -5.76 2.42 10.11
C SER A 93 -5.44 2.31 8.62
N ALA A 94 -6.11 3.08 7.74
CA ALA A 94 -5.84 3.05 6.32
C ALA A 94 -4.47 3.69 6.02
N ILE A 95 -3.51 2.87 5.64
CA ILE A 95 -2.14 3.32 5.38
C ILE A 95 -2.09 4.40 4.29
N MET A 96 -2.96 4.30 3.26
CA MET A 96 -3.05 5.28 2.19
C MET A 96 -3.41 6.68 2.70
N ALA A 97 -4.35 6.76 3.64
CA ALA A 97 -4.75 8.03 4.22
C ALA A 97 -3.63 8.66 5.06
N LYS A 98 -2.86 7.84 5.79
CA LYS A 98 -1.68 8.30 6.54
C LYS A 98 -0.57 8.82 5.63
N ILE A 99 -0.27 8.09 4.55
CA ILE A 99 0.71 8.48 3.55
C ILE A 99 0.31 9.81 2.90
N LEU A 100 -0.97 9.93 2.52
CA LEU A 100 -1.50 11.16 1.94
C LEU A 100 -1.43 12.33 2.92
N LEU A 101 -1.75 12.11 4.20
CA LEU A 101 -1.66 13.14 5.22
C LEU A 101 -0.23 13.66 5.38
N ASP A 102 0.76 12.76 5.46
CA ASP A 102 2.16 13.17 5.58
C ASP A 102 2.66 13.87 4.32
N LEU A 103 2.30 13.37 3.14
CA LEU A 103 2.59 14.06 1.88
C LEU A 103 2.08 15.51 1.92
N ILE A 104 0.83 15.72 2.37
CA ILE A 104 0.20 17.05 2.44
C ILE A 104 0.88 17.95 3.47
N LYS A 105 1.23 17.43 4.64
CA LYS A 105 1.90 18.19 5.70
C LYS A 105 3.21 18.83 5.25
N TYR A 106 3.92 18.20 4.31
CA TYR A 106 5.23 18.68 3.83
C TYR A 106 5.15 19.50 2.55
N HIS A 107 3.95 19.71 1.98
CA HIS A 107 3.81 20.61 0.82
C HIS A 107 4.10 22.06 1.17
N ASP A 108 4.79 22.73 0.25
CA ASP A 108 4.99 24.20 0.29
C ASP A 108 3.68 24.93 -0.02
N THR A 109 2.93 25.26 1.03
CA THR A 109 1.62 25.95 0.91
C THR A 109 1.74 27.38 0.36
N SER A 110 2.94 27.93 0.22
CA SER A 110 3.13 29.21 -0.48
C SER A 110 3.02 29.06 -2.00
N LYS A 111 3.34 27.88 -2.54
CA LYS A 111 3.36 27.56 -3.98
C LYS A 111 2.23 26.67 -4.43
N PHE A 112 1.72 25.83 -3.52
CA PHE A 112 0.72 24.83 -3.83
C PHE A 112 -0.57 25.07 -3.03
N GLU A 113 -1.70 24.87 -3.69
CA GLU A 113 -3.02 24.84 -3.09
C GLU A 113 -3.57 23.43 -3.23
N ILE A 114 -3.82 22.75 -2.09
CA ILE A 114 -4.06 21.31 -2.04
C ILE A 114 -5.53 21.04 -1.77
N TYR A 115 -6.11 20.18 -2.60
CA TYR A 115 -7.47 19.68 -2.49
C TYR A 115 -7.44 18.16 -2.36
N VAL A 116 -8.23 17.62 -1.45
CA VAL A 116 -8.40 16.17 -1.29
C VAL A 116 -9.85 15.83 -1.61
N PHE A 117 -10.04 14.97 -2.60
CA PHE A 117 -11.32 14.39 -2.97
C PHE A 117 -11.40 12.95 -2.51
N THR A 118 -12.50 12.58 -1.87
CA THR A 118 -12.74 11.19 -1.46
C THR A 118 -14.03 10.66 -2.08
N LEU A 119 -14.07 9.34 -2.30
CA LEU A 119 -15.29 8.65 -2.70
C LEU A 119 -16.30 8.48 -1.55
N GLU A 120 -15.86 8.71 -0.31
CA GLU A 120 -16.73 8.64 0.86
C GLU A 120 -17.65 9.85 0.92
N ASN A 121 -18.86 9.64 1.37
CA ASN A 121 -19.76 10.75 1.65
C ASN A 121 -19.48 11.35 3.03
N TRP A 122 -19.94 12.59 3.24
CA TRP A 122 -19.69 13.29 4.49
C TRP A 122 -20.27 12.56 5.73
N LEU A 123 -21.38 11.80 5.55
CA LEU A 123 -22.03 11.08 6.64
C LEU A 123 -21.17 9.89 7.07
N GLU A 124 -20.62 9.14 6.11
CA GLU A 124 -19.69 8.03 6.38
C GLU A 124 -18.50 8.52 7.19
N ILE A 125 -17.95 9.66 6.82
CA ILE A 125 -16.82 10.27 7.51
C ILE A 125 -17.21 10.82 8.88
N TYR A 126 -18.33 11.53 8.94
CA TYR A 126 -18.79 12.21 10.17
C TYR A 126 -19.19 11.24 11.28
N MET A 127 -19.77 10.09 10.92
CA MET A 127 -20.21 9.05 11.84
C MET A 127 -19.10 8.04 12.18
N SER A 128 -17.94 8.14 11.54
CA SER A 128 -16.84 7.21 11.75
C SER A 128 -16.00 7.60 12.96
N PRO A 129 -15.28 6.64 13.57
CA PRO A 129 -14.26 6.93 14.59
C PRO A 129 -13.06 7.71 14.02
N GLY A 130 -12.99 7.88 12.69
CA GLY A 130 -11.91 8.62 12.00
C GLY A 130 -12.09 10.13 11.94
N ARG A 131 -13.11 10.71 12.58
CA ARG A 131 -13.37 12.16 12.56
C ARG A 131 -12.17 13.00 13.00
N ASP A 132 -11.50 12.56 14.06
CA ASP A 132 -10.33 13.29 14.57
C ASP A 132 -9.14 13.19 13.61
N PHE A 133 -9.02 12.08 12.89
CA PHE A 133 -8.02 11.91 11.85
C PHE A 133 -8.27 12.86 10.66
N ILE A 134 -9.52 13.07 10.28
CA ILE A 134 -9.89 14.03 9.23
C ILE A 134 -9.56 15.47 9.63
N ASN A 135 -9.65 15.82 10.91
CA ASN A 135 -9.25 17.15 11.37
C ASN A 135 -7.77 17.43 11.13
N GLN A 136 -6.91 16.41 11.17
CA GLN A 136 -5.48 16.57 10.84
C GLN A 136 -5.24 17.02 9.40
N PHE A 137 -6.09 16.59 8.44
CA PHE A 137 -6.03 17.10 7.08
C PHE A 137 -6.38 18.58 6.98
N LYS A 138 -7.37 19.04 7.75
CA LYS A 138 -7.74 20.46 7.82
C LYS A 138 -6.62 21.28 8.44
N ASP A 139 -5.98 20.76 9.48
CA ASP A 139 -4.85 21.42 10.15
C ASP A 139 -3.61 21.48 9.23
N ALA A 140 -3.51 20.58 8.25
CA ALA A 140 -2.48 20.58 7.22
C ALA A 140 -2.73 21.56 6.06
N ASN A 141 -3.69 22.49 6.20
CA ASN A 141 -4.05 23.50 5.21
C ASN A 141 -4.48 22.93 3.84
N CYS A 142 -5.21 21.82 3.82
CA CYS A 142 -5.83 21.32 2.61
C CYS A 142 -7.36 21.44 2.65
N HIS A 143 -7.96 21.54 1.46
CA HIS A 143 -9.39 21.57 1.27
C HIS A 143 -9.91 20.13 1.05
N ILE A 144 -10.82 19.66 1.90
CA ILE A 144 -11.40 18.33 1.76
C ILE A 144 -12.78 18.45 1.10
N HIS A 145 -12.95 17.71 0.00
CA HIS A 145 -14.21 17.57 -0.72
C HIS A 145 -14.77 16.17 -0.56
N TYR A 146 -16.00 16.09 -0.10
CA TYR A 146 -16.73 14.86 0.08
C TYR A 146 -17.66 14.62 -1.10
N ALA A 147 -17.82 13.36 -1.48
CA ALA A 147 -18.81 13.02 -2.48
C ALA A 147 -20.23 13.47 -2.04
N THR A 148 -21.01 13.94 -2.98
CA THR A 148 -22.40 14.33 -2.74
C THR A 148 -23.19 13.14 -2.21
N HIS A 149 -23.70 13.23 -0.99
CA HIS A 149 -24.28 12.12 -0.24
C HIS A 149 -25.56 11.51 -0.84
N PHE A 150 -26.20 12.19 -1.76
CA PHE A 150 -27.40 11.67 -2.46
C PHE A 150 -27.09 10.98 -3.78
N ALA A 151 -25.85 11.04 -4.27
CA ALA A 151 -25.46 10.37 -5.50
C ALA A 151 -24.87 8.98 -5.20
N TYR A 152 -25.26 8.01 -5.99
CA TYR A 152 -24.75 6.63 -5.94
C TYR A 152 -24.22 6.24 -7.31
N GLY A 153 -23.37 5.20 -7.33
CA GLY A 153 -22.86 4.61 -8.56
C GLY A 153 -22.15 5.63 -9.44
N PHE A 154 -22.30 5.48 -10.75
CA PHE A 154 -21.66 6.33 -11.74
C PHE A 154 -22.02 7.83 -11.61
N LYS A 155 -23.25 8.15 -11.23
CA LYS A 155 -23.67 9.54 -11.01
C LYS A 155 -22.80 10.23 -9.95
N LYS A 156 -22.43 9.51 -8.89
CA LYS A 156 -21.52 10.01 -7.86
C LYS A 156 -20.14 10.29 -8.46
N LEU A 157 -19.59 9.35 -9.25
CA LEU A 157 -18.27 9.50 -9.88
C LEU A 157 -18.26 10.69 -10.84
N LEU A 158 -19.30 10.84 -11.65
CA LEU A 158 -19.46 11.97 -12.57
C LEU A 158 -19.58 13.30 -11.83
N SER A 159 -20.29 13.34 -10.68
CA SER A 159 -20.37 14.54 -9.83
C SER A 159 -19.01 14.94 -9.32
N ILE A 160 -18.24 13.99 -8.77
CA ILE A 160 -16.88 14.21 -8.29
C ILE A 160 -15.98 14.75 -9.42
N ALA A 161 -16.04 14.14 -10.60
CA ALA A 161 -15.24 14.59 -11.74
C ALA A 161 -15.60 16.02 -12.17
N LYS A 162 -16.88 16.38 -12.16
CA LYS A 162 -17.35 17.76 -12.44
C LYS A 162 -16.90 18.75 -11.39
N GLU A 163 -17.03 18.42 -10.11
CA GLU A 163 -16.57 19.26 -9.00
C GLU A 163 -15.05 19.49 -9.08
N ILE A 164 -14.27 18.45 -9.41
CA ILE A 164 -12.83 18.61 -9.67
C ILE A 164 -12.60 19.57 -10.86
N ASN A 165 -13.32 19.38 -11.96
CA ASN A 165 -13.13 20.21 -13.15
C ASN A 165 -13.52 21.69 -12.91
N GLU A 166 -14.55 21.95 -12.09
CA GLU A 166 -14.97 23.30 -11.71
C GLU A 166 -13.92 24.05 -10.89
N LEU A 167 -13.10 23.35 -10.11
CA LEU A 167 -11.96 23.95 -9.40
C LEU A 167 -10.82 24.35 -10.34
N LYS A 168 -10.85 23.90 -11.60
CA LYS A 168 -9.78 24.13 -12.57
C LYS A 168 -8.40 23.77 -12.00
N PRO A 169 -8.17 22.54 -11.48
CA PRO A 169 -6.87 22.16 -10.96
C PRO A 169 -5.86 22.04 -12.09
N HIS A 170 -4.61 22.34 -11.81
CA HIS A 170 -3.52 22.13 -12.75
C HIS A 170 -3.12 20.65 -12.83
N VAL A 171 -3.13 19.97 -11.66
CA VAL A 171 -2.72 18.57 -11.51
C VAL A 171 -3.77 17.79 -10.73
N MET A 172 -4.11 16.60 -11.18
CA MET A 172 -4.83 15.60 -10.40
C MET A 172 -3.93 14.37 -10.18
N THR A 173 -3.75 14.00 -8.94
CA THR A 173 -3.03 12.78 -8.55
C THR A 173 -4.00 11.77 -7.96
N THR A 174 -4.03 10.58 -8.53
CA THR A 174 -4.84 9.45 -8.05
C THR A 174 -4.01 8.61 -7.08
N CYS A 175 -4.37 8.63 -5.80
CA CYS A 175 -3.65 7.93 -4.73
C CYS A 175 -4.17 6.51 -4.54
N VAL A 176 -4.35 5.75 -5.60
CA VAL A 176 -4.86 4.39 -5.53
C VAL A 176 -4.18 3.53 -6.57
N ALA A 177 -3.76 2.32 -6.12
CA ALA A 177 -3.57 1.25 -7.07
C ALA A 177 -4.92 0.99 -7.78
N LEU A 178 -4.88 0.78 -9.08
CA LEU A 178 -6.07 0.56 -9.92
C LEU A 178 -6.87 -0.72 -9.56
N ALA A 179 -6.85 -1.12 -8.31
CA ALA A 179 -7.73 -2.16 -7.79
C ALA A 179 -9.21 -1.74 -7.77
N ASP A 180 -9.51 -0.48 -8.10
CA ASP A 180 -10.87 0.04 -8.08
C ASP A 180 -11.16 0.88 -9.32
N PHE A 181 -11.95 0.34 -10.23
CA PHE A 181 -12.37 1.03 -11.45
C PHE A 181 -13.11 2.35 -11.20
N ARG A 182 -13.68 2.56 -10.03
CA ARG A 182 -14.32 3.84 -9.67
C ARG A 182 -13.36 5.02 -9.78
N HIS A 183 -12.12 4.86 -9.30
CA HIS A 183 -11.09 5.90 -9.45
C HIS A 183 -10.68 6.09 -10.91
N PHE A 184 -10.54 4.98 -11.63
CA PHE A 184 -10.22 5.05 -13.04
C PHE A 184 -11.32 5.78 -13.82
N PHE A 185 -12.60 5.53 -13.54
CA PHE A 185 -13.73 6.23 -14.20
C PHE A 185 -13.68 7.73 -13.95
N ILE A 186 -13.35 8.20 -12.75
CA ILE A 186 -13.16 9.64 -12.48
C ILE A 186 -11.98 10.19 -13.29
N ALA A 187 -10.84 9.49 -13.26
CA ALA A 187 -9.65 9.93 -13.99
C ALA A 187 -9.83 9.89 -15.51
N ALA A 188 -10.57 8.89 -16.02
CA ALA A 188 -10.89 8.72 -17.43
C ALA A 188 -11.75 9.87 -18.00
N LEU A 189 -12.58 10.50 -17.18
CA LEU A 189 -13.33 11.73 -17.54
C LEU A 189 -12.42 12.95 -17.74
N LYS A 190 -11.13 12.85 -17.43
CA LYS A 190 -10.13 13.90 -17.59
C LYS A 190 -10.52 15.25 -16.93
N PRO A 191 -10.80 15.28 -15.61
CA PRO A 191 -11.22 16.48 -14.94
C PRO A 191 -10.11 17.51 -14.70
N ALA A 192 -8.84 17.14 -14.95
CA ALA A 192 -7.68 18.00 -14.89
C ALA A 192 -6.81 17.81 -16.14
N PRO A 193 -6.06 18.83 -16.59
CA PRO A 193 -5.19 18.72 -17.77
C PRO A 193 -4.02 17.76 -17.54
N ILE A 194 -3.46 17.70 -16.34
CA ILE A 194 -2.34 16.83 -15.95
C ILE A 194 -2.85 15.77 -14.98
N ARG A 195 -2.64 14.49 -15.31
CA ARG A 195 -3.06 13.35 -14.51
C ARG A 195 -1.85 12.51 -14.12
N ILE A 196 -1.73 12.21 -12.82
CA ILE A 196 -0.60 11.46 -12.25
C ILE A 196 -1.15 10.28 -11.47
N GLY A 197 -0.59 9.09 -11.68
CA GLY A 197 -0.86 7.91 -10.89
C GLY A 197 0.13 7.78 -9.74
N PHE A 198 -0.33 7.79 -8.49
CA PHE A 198 0.49 7.53 -7.33
C PHE A 198 0.24 6.13 -6.79
N VAL A 199 1.23 5.26 -6.99
CA VAL A 199 1.17 3.86 -6.57
C VAL A 199 1.88 3.71 -5.24
N VAL A 200 1.15 3.32 -4.22
CA VAL A 200 1.63 3.11 -2.84
C VAL A 200 1.71 1.61 -2.48
N GLY A 201 1.45 0.79 -3.42
CA GLY A 201 1.55 -0.66 -3.38
C GLY A 201 1.99 -1.15 -4.74
N PRO A 202 1.95 -2.44 -4.97
CA PRO A 202 2.35 -3.01 -6.26
C PRO A 202 1.39 -2.58 -7.37
N PRO A 203 1.77 -2.72 -8.59
CA PRO A 203 2.90 -2.16 -9.32
C PRO A 203 2.50 -0.93 -10.14
N ALA A 204 3.46 -0.08 -10.49
CA ALA A 204 3.23 1.10 -11.32
C ALA A 204 2.75 0.78 -12.76
N GLN A 205 2.89 -0.46 -13.20
CA GLN A 205 2.29 -0.92 -14.46
C GLN A 205 0.76 -0.81 -14.50
N PHE A 206 0.10 -0.55 -13.37
CA PHE A 206 -1.33 -0.26 -13.28
C PHE A 206 -1.70 1.20 -13.60
N ILE A 207 -0.75 2.04 -13.95
CA ILE A 207 -1.04 3.41 -14.35
C ILE A 207 -1.45 3.41 -15.84
N PRO A 208 -2.63 3.96 -16.19
CA PRO A 208 -3.06 4.04 -17.58
C PRO A 208 -2.06 4.78 -18.46
N LEU A 209 -1.87 4.31 -19.71
CA LEU A 209 -1.00 4.98 -20.70
C LEU A 209 -1.40 6.43 -21.00
N SER A 210 -2.66 6.76 -20.74
CA SER A 210 -3.20 8.12 -20.93
C SER A 210 -2.81 9.10 -19.82
N PHE A 211 -2.19 8.62 -18.73
CA PHE A 211 -1.69 9.50 -17.69
C PHE A 211 -0.36 10.12 -18.11
N ASP A 212 -0.10 11.30 -17.57
CA ASP A 212 1.09 12.08 -17.93
C ASP A 212 2.35 11.56 -17.25
N TYR A 213 2.19 11.01 -16.02
CA TYR A 213 3.29 10.54 -15.20
C TYR A 213 2.83 9.54 -14.15
N GLY A 214 3.76 8.71 -13.69
CA GLY A 214 3.61 7.85 -12.53
C GLY A 214 4.45 8.32 -11.35
N MET A 215 4.08 7.92 -10.13
CA MET A 215 4.89 8.09 -8.94
C MET A 215 4.82 6.85 -8.07
N SER A 216 5.92 6.45 -7.49
CA SER A 216 5.97 5.42 -6.46
C SER A 216 7.13 5.63 -5.49
N TRP A 217 7.01 5.11 -4.30
CA TRP A 217 8.10 5.05 -3.33
C TRP A 217 8.81 3.68 -3.34
N PHE A 218 8.39 2.77 -4.21
CA PHE A 218 9.01 1.46 -4.41
C PHE A 218 9.71 1.39 -5.75
N THR A 219 10.99 0.97 -5.73
CA THR A 219 11.82 0.85 -6.93
C THR A 219 11.28 -0.18 -7.89
N HIS A 220 10.80 -1.32 -7.40
CA HIS A 220 10.20 -2.37 -8.22
C HIS A 220 8.98 -1.84 -9.00
N SER A 221 8.14 -1.05 -8.34
CA SER A 221 6.96 -0.46 -8.99
C SER A 221 7.31 0.49 -10.14
N ILE A 222 8.50 1.11 -10.11
CA ILE A 222 8.94 2.04 -11.16
C ILE A 222 9.52 1.30 -12.34
N ALA A 223 10.24 0.20 -12.11
CA ALA A 223 10.94 -0.52 -13.15
C ALA A 223 10.01 -0.99 -14.28
N ASP A 224 8.78 -1.37 -13.95
CA ASP A 224 7.79 -1.88 -14.89
C ASP A 224 6.73 -0.83 -15.28
N CYS A 225 6.94 0.44 -14.94
CA CYS A 225 5.96 1.48 -15.27
C CYS A 225 5.95 1.76 -16.78
N PRO A 226 4.79 1.68 -17.46
CA PRO A 226 4.71 1.84 -18.91
C PRO A 226 4.83 3.30 -19.37
N ILE A 227 4.81 4.25 -18.45
CA ILE A 227 4.98 5.69 -18.68
C ILE A 227 6.10 6.25 -17.79
N PRO A 228 6.61 7.46 -18.05
CA PRO A 228 7.59 8.07 -17.16
C PRO A 228 7.13 8.05 -15.71
N CYS A 229 7.99 7.61 -14.80
CA CYS A 229 7.65 7.45 -13.39
C CYS A 229 8.73 8.03 -12.47
N LEU A 230 8.29 8.72 -11.40
CA LEU A 230 9.15 9.29 -10.38
C LEU A 230 9.29 8.32 -9.19
N TYR A 231 10.52 7.97 -8.85
CA TYR A 231 10.82 7.42 -7.52
C TYR A 231 10.82 8.56 -6.50
N THR A 232 9.83 8.55 -5.63
CA THR A 232 9.70 9.62 -4.64
C THR A 232 10.66 9.44 -3.48
N GLY A 233 11.07 8.22 -3.16
CA GLY A 233 11.58 7.84 -1.86
C GLY A 233 10.45 7.76 -0.82
N ILE A 234 10.79 7.35 0.39
CA ILE A 234 9.84 7.18 1.48
C ILE A 234 9.23 8.53 1.88
N ILE A 235 7.91 8.61 1.88
CA ILE A 235 7.14 9.82 2.24
C ILE A 235 6.29 9.63 3.50
N TYR A 236 6.28 8.46 4.07
CA TYR A 236 5.58 8.14 5.31
C TYR A 236 6.41 7.20 6.17
N ILE A 237 6.52 7.53 7.43
CA ILE A 237 7.08 6.65 8.47
C ILE A 237 6.11 6.67 9.65
N PRO A 238 5.69 5.50 10.17
CA PRO A 238 4.81 5.43 11.33
C PRO A 238 5.31 6.29 12.49
N GLU A 239 4.39 6.90 13.23
CA GLU A 239 4.76 7.62 14.44
C GLU A 239 5.25 6.62 15.50
N GLU A 240 6.27 7.03 16.26
CA GLU A 240 6.70 6.27 17.43
C GLU A 240 5.61 6.34 18.49
N LYS A 241 4.96 5.22 18.74
CA LYS A 241 3.89 5.12 19.75
C LYS A 241 4.43 4.56 21.05
N LEU A 242 3.87 5.01 22.15
CA LEU A 242 4.01 4.32 23.42
C LEU A 242 3.21 3.01 23.35
N HIS A 243 3.92 1.91 23.14
CA HIS A 243 3.31 0.59 23.11
C HIS A 243 2.99 0.11 24.51
N LYS A 244 1.86 -0.58 24.65
CA LYS A 244 1.55 -1.28 25.88
C LYS A 244 2.55 -2.43 26.06
N VAL A 245 3.22 -2.45 27.20
CA VAL A 245 4.10 -3.58 27.53
C VAL A 245 3.24 -4.78 27.90
N LEU A 246 3.25 -5.80 27.05
CA LEU A 246 2.59 -7.08 27.31
C LEU A 246 3.54 -8.01 28.07
N LEU A 247 3.02 -8.67 29.09
CA LEU A 247 3.80 -9.63 29.88
C LEU A 247 3.77 -11.00 29.19
N ARG A 248 4.91 -11.58 28.91
CA ARG A 248 5.08 -12.91 28.30
C ARG A 248 4.36 -14.01 29.07
N SER A 249 4.37 -13.93 30.40
CA SER A 249 3.71 -14.88 31.30
C SER A 249 2.20 -14.98 31.06
N ASN A 250 1.54 -13.90 30.67
CA ASN A 250 0.10 -13.91 30.35
C ASN A 250 -0.25 -14.75 29.10
N TYR A 251 0.74 -15.06 28.29
CA TYR A 251 0.61 -15.81 27.05
C TYR A 251 1.33 -17.18 27.11
N GLY A 252 1.79 -17.59 28.30
CA GLY A 252 2.52 -18.84 28.46
C GLY A 252 3.90 -18.85 27.80
N ILE A 253 4.51 -17.68 27.61
CA ILE A 253 5.86 -17.52 27.05
C ILE A 253 6.83 -17.30 28.22
N PRO A 254 7.87 -18.14 28.38
CA PRO A 254 8.90 -17.95 29.41
C PRO A 254 9.66 -16.63 29.20
N ASP A 255 10.08 -15.99 30.30
CA ASP A 255 10.81 -14.72 30.23
C ASP A 255 12.17 -14.84 29.54
N ASP A 256 12.80 -16.02 29.66
CA ASP A 256 14.07 -16.33 29.01
C ASP A 256 13.95 -16.87 27.58
N ALA A 257 12.73 -17.01 27.07
CA ALA A 257 12.48 -17.44 25.70
C ALA A 257 12.97 -16.40 24.69
N VAL A 258 13.39 -16.87 23.51
CA VAL A 258 13.55 -16.01 22.34
C VAL A 258 12.28 -16.07 21.51
N VAL A 259 11.75 -14.91 21.18
CA VAL A 259 10.45 -14.78 20.49
C VAL A 259 10.63 -14.17 19.11
N ILE A 260 10.27 -14.93 18.08
CA ILE A 260 10.12 -14.42 16.71
C ILE A 260 8.70 -13.92 16.54
N THR A 261 8.51 -12.83 15.80
CA THR A 261 7.18 -12.31 15.45
C THR A 261 7.08 -12.00 13.97
N SER A 262 5.99 -12.45 13.35
CA SER A 262 5.58 -12.06 11.99
C SER A 262 4.19 -11.45 12.02
N THR A 263 3.95 -10.43 11.16
CA THR A 263 2.63 -9.82 11.07
C THR A 263 2.25 -9.51 9.62
N GLY A 264 0.98 -9.76 9.27
CA GLY A 264 0.49 -9.51 7.93
C GLY A 264 -0.96 -9.91 7.69
N ARG A 265 -1.45 -9.66 6.49
CA ARG A 265 -2.75 -10.18 6.05
C ARG A 265 -2.64 -11.69 5.77
N HIS A 266 -3.75 -12.42 5.91
CA HIS A 266 -3.81 -13.86 5.69
C HIS A 266 -3.14 -14.35 4.38
N PRO A 267 -3.32 -13.71 3.21
CA PRO A 267 -2.68 -14.19 1.97
C PRO A 267 -1.15 -14.28 2.05
N LYS A 268 -0.50 -13.50 2.92
CA LYS A 268 0.95 -13.53 3.12
C LYS A 268 1.45 -14.77 3.89
N PHE A 269 0.55 -15.56 4.46
CA PHE A 269 0.81 -16.77 5.22
C PHE A 269 0.27 -18.04 4.53
N GLN A 270 -0.28 -17.93 3.32
CA GLN A 270 -0.82 -19.07 2.58
C GLN A 270 0.26 -20.04 2.09
N ASP A 271 1.46 -19.54 1.84
CA ASP A 271 2.60 -20.41 1.55
C ASP A 271 3.17 -20.98 2.86
N ASN A 272 2.91 -22.27 3.10
CA ASN A 272 3.37 -22.97 4.29
C ASN A 272 4.89 -23.16 4.35
N ARG A 273 5.65 -22.79 3.32
CA ARG A 273 7.10 -22.98 3.25
C ARG A 273 7.81 -22.30 4.40
N MET A 274 7.53 -21.01 4.63
CA MET A 274 8.14 -20.26 5.74
C MET A 274 7.75 -20.86 7.09
N LEU A 275 6.48 -21.17 7.32
CA LEU A 275 6.00 -21.79 8.55
C LEU A 275 6.72 -23.12 8.80
N ASN A 276 6.82 -23.98 7.78
CA ASN A 276 7.50 -25.27 7.88
C ASN A 276 8.99 -25.12 8.24
N LEU A 277 9.69 -24.13 7.66
CA LEU A 277 11.09 -23.84 7.99
C LEU A 277 11.24 -23.38 9.44
N VAL A 278 10.39 -22.47 9.91
CA VAL A 278 10.39 -22.01 11.31
C VAL A 278 10.09 -23.19 12.25
N VAL A 279 9.12 -24.03 11.93
CA VAL A 279 8.81 -25.26 12.71
C VAL A 279 10.00 -26.20 12.79
N GLU A 280 10.72 -26.40 11.69
CA GLU A 280 11.95 -27.24 11.72
C GLU A 280 13.04 -26.65 12.62
N ILE A 281 13.20 -25.34 12.63
CA ILE A 281 14.15 -24.65 13.52
C ILE A 281 13.71 -24.82 14.98
N MET A 282 12.42 -24.63 15.26
CA MET A 282 11.84 -24.76 16.60
C MET A 282 11.96 -26.19 17.16
N LYS A 283 12.01 -27.23 16.33
CA LYS A 283 12.30 -28.60 16.79
C LYS A 283 13.68 -28.73 17.43
N ARG A 284 14.64 -27.88 17.02
CA ARG A 284 16.03 -27.90 17.52
C ARG A 284 16.29 -26.86 18.60
N LEU A 285 15.51 -25.77 18.61
CA LEU A 285 15.62 -24.65 19.54
C LEU A 285 14.41 -24.65 20.49
N TYR A 286 14.56 -25.36 21.63
CA TYR A 286 13.46 -25.64 22.56
C TYR A 286 12.88 -24.41 23.28
N ASN A 287 13.66 -23.32 23.36
CA ASN A 287 13.26 -22.06 23.99
C ASN A 287 12.92 -20.97 22.95
N LEU A 288 12.65 -21.38 21.70
CA LEU A 288 12.20 -20.49 20.63
C LEU A 288 10.68 -20.53 20.55
N HIS A 289 10.05 -19.36 20.64
CA HIS A 289 8.62 -19.16 20.47
C HIS A 289 8.33 -18.35 19.19
N TYR A 290 7.15 -18.54 18.61
CA TYR A 290 6.76 -17.83 17.40
C TYR A 290 5.39 -17.18 17.57
N ILE A 291 5.32 -15.86 17.41
CA ILE A 291 4.09 -15.07 17.42
C ILE A 291 3.73 -14.75 15.97
N ILE A 292 2.50 -15.08 15.58
CA ILE A 292 1.92 -14.76 14.28
C ILE A 292 0.71 -13.87 14.49
N ILE A 293 0.72 -12.68 13.92
CA ILE A 293 -0.39 -11.73 14.00
C ILE A 293 -0.98 -11.57 12.59
N MET A 294 -2.22 -12.01 12.38
CA MET A 294 -2.80 -12.07 11.06
C MET A 294 -4.30 -11.76 11.03
N SER A 295 -4.81 -11.35 9.86
CA SER A 295 -6.22 -10.94 9.71
C SER A 295 -7.24 -12.07 9.94
N HIS A 296 -6.86 -13.32 9.67
CA HIS A 296 -7.74 -14.49 9.83
C HIS A 296 -6.96 -15.63 10.50
N PRO A 297 -6.79 -15.59 11.84
CA PRO A 297 -6.02 -16.58 12.57
C PRO A 297 -6.59 -17.99 12.47
N ASP A 298 -7.89 -18.11 12.28
CA ASP A 298 -8.65 -19.37 12.08
C ASP A 298 -8.29 -20.10 10.78
N LYS A 299 -7.67 -19.40 9.83
CA LYS A 299 -7.25 -19.97 8.54
C LYS A 299 -5.82 -20.48 8.52
N LEU A 300 -5.05 -20.29 9.59
CA LEU A 300 -3.69 -20.82 9.66
C LEU A 300 -3.74 -22.33 9.97
N ASP A 301 -3.24 -23.13 9.02
CA ASP A 301 -3.17 -24.59 9.21
C ASP A 301 -1.95 -24.97 10.07
N LEU A 302 -2.21 -25.46 11.27
CA LEU A 302 -1.22 -26.00 12.19
C LEU A 302 -1.37 -27.52 12.42
N ASP A 303 -2.21 -28.22 11.67
CA ASP A 303 -2.52 -29.63 11.92
C ASP A 303 -1.31 -30.55 11.74
N ASN A 304 -0.44 -30.22 10.82
CA ASN A 304 0.79 -30.96 10.56
C ASN A 304 1.96 -30.54 11.46
N VAL A 305 1.78 -29.57 12.36
CA VAL A 305 2.82 -29.13 13.29
C VAL A 305 2.86 -30.04 14.51
N PRO A 306 4.02 -30.59 14.89
CA PRO A 306 4.15 -31.43 16.09
C PRO A 306 3.64 -30.71 17.34
N VAL A 307 2.94 -31.45 18.21
CA VAL A 307 2.27 -30.88 19.40
C VAL A 307 3.23 -30.04 20.28
N GLU A 308 4.47 -30.51 20.45
CA GLU A 308 5.46 -29.82 21.29
C GLU A 308 5.97 -28.50 20.65
N VAL A 309 5.91 -28.38 19.34
CA VAL A 309 6.21 -27.12 18.63
C VAL A 309 4.99 -26.22 18.61
N ARG A 310 3.80 -26.80 18.37
CA ARG A 310 2.52 -26.07 18.31
C ARG A 310 2.25 -25.28 19.58
N LYS A 311 2.59 -25.81 20.77
CA LYS A 311 2.46 -25.13 22.08
C LYS A 311 3.28 -23.84 22.17
N ARG A 312 4.27 -23.66 21.32
CA ARG A 312 5.16 -22.49 21.26
C ARG A 312 4.88 -21.54 20.09
N ILE A 313 3.80 -21.83 19.33
CA ILE A 313 3.28 -20.95 18.28
C ILE A 313 2.04 -20.25 18.83
N HIS A 314 2.06 -18.93 18.83
CA HIS A 314 1.01 -18.07 19.36
C HIS A 314 0.39 -17.29 18.22
N VAL A 315 -0.88 -17.55 17.91
CA VAL A 315 -1.56 -16.92 16.77
C VAL A 315 -2.59 -15.94 17.29
N PHE A 316 -2.47 -14.68 16.85
CA PHE A 316 -3.35 -13.59 17.25
C PHE A 316 -4.07 -12.99 16.03
N GLY A 317 -5.30 -12.53 16.27
CA GLY A 317 -6.05 -11.74 15.30
C GLY A 317 -5.43 -10.34 15.13
N TRP A 318 -5.65 -9.77 13.96
CA TRP A 318 -5.26 -8.40 13.69
C TRP A 318 -5.98 -7.41 14.61
N SER A 319 -5.26 -6.48 15.18
CA SER A 319 -5.79 -5.37 15.96
C SER A 319 -5.14 -4.06 15.53
N GLN A 320 -5.76 -2.92 15.91
CA GLN A 320 -5.19 -1.59 15.64
C GLN A 320 -3.92 -1.29 16.46
N SER A 321 -3.67 -2.09 17.47
CA SER A 321 -2.48 -2.00 18.34
C SER A 321 -1.67 -3.30 18.28
N TYR A 322 -1.54 -3.88 17.10
CA TYR A 322 -0.75 -5.10 16.91
C TYR A 322 0.72 -4.90 17.32
N GLU A 323 1.19 -3.68 17.27
CA GLU A 323 2.55 -3.29 17.64
C GLU A 323 2.83 -3.55 19.15
N ASP A 324 1.78 -3.61 20.00
CA ASP A 324 1.94 -3.96 21.41
C ASP A 324 2.61 -5.34 21.61
N TYR A 325 2.38 -6.28 20.67
CA TYR A 325 3.00 -7.59 20.70
C TYR A 325 4.51 -7.55 20.47
N PHE A 326 5.03 -6.48 19.86
CA PHE A 326 6.48 -6.29 19.69
C PHE A 326 7.19 -6.15 21.03
N SER A 327 6.50 -5.71 22.08
CA SER A 327 7.06 -5.67 23.45
C SER A 327 7.45 -7.05 24.00
N MET A 328 6.88 -8.13 23.48
CA MET A 328 7.21 -9.51 23.83
C MET A 328 8.22 -10.15 22.89
N SER A 329 8.58 -9.48 21.79
CA SER A 329 9.36 -10.01 20.68
C SER A 329 10.85 -9.74 20.84
N ASP A 330 11.68 -10.62 20.29
CA ASP A 330 13.13 -10.47 20.19
C ASP A 330 13.61 -10.33 18.76
N ILE A 331 12.83 -10.82 17.78
CA ILE A 331 13.17 -10.83 16.36
C ILE A 331 11.89 -10.60 15.56
N TYR A 332 11.94 -9.72 14.58
CA TYR A 332 10.90 -9.60 13.56
C TYR A 332 11.30 -10.43 12.35
N LEU A 333 10.46 -11.36 11.96
CA LEU A 333 10.57 -12.13 10.73
C LEU A 333 9.51 -11.66 9.75
N ASP A 334 9.95 -11.09 8.64
CA ASP A 334 9.04 -10.64 7.59
C ASP A 334 8.28 -11.80 6.94
N THR A 335 7.17 -11.50 6.31
CA THR A 335 6.33 -12.50 5.64
C THR A 335 6.93 -12.95 4.31
N PHE A 336 6.67 -14.20 3.93
CA PHE A 336 7.12 -14.80 2.68
C PHE A 336 5.96 -15.61 2.04
N PRO A 337 5.80 -15.59 0.73
CA PRO A 337 6.69 -15.05 -0.32
C PRO A 337 6.57 -13.54 -0.52
N SER A 338 5.51 -12.90 -0.08
CA SER A 338 5.32 -11.45 -0.16
C SER A 338 5.66 -10.76 1.16
N GLY A 339 6.57 -9.80 1.10
CA GLY A 339 7.06 -9.07 2.26
C GLY A 339 6.06 -8.10 2.87
N GLY A 340 6.38 -7.62 4.07
CA GLY A 340 5.68 -6.55 4.77
C GLY A 340 5.94 -5.19 4.12
N GLY A 341 5.00 -4.28 4.32
CA GLY A 341 5.20 -2.86 4.04
C GLY A 341 5.59 -2.13 5.32
N THR A 342 4.71 -1.25 5.80
CA THR A 342 4.96 -0.45 7.02
C THR A 342 5.19 -1.28 8.30
N THR A 343 4.81 -2.55 8.33
CA THR A 343 5.10 -3.44 9.46
C THR A 343 6.60 -3.64 9.72
N ILE A 344 7.43 -3.56 8.68
CA ILE A 344 8.90 -3.54 8.79
C ILE A 344 9.35 -2.27 9.51
N GLN A 345 8.75 -1.12 9.16
CA GLN A 345 9.06 0.16 9.80
C GLN A 345 8.62 0.17 11.28
N ASP A 346 7.43 -0.39 11.58
CA ASP A 346 6.97 -0.53 12.97
C ASP A 346 7.90 -1.43 13.80
N ALA A 347 8.40 -2.52 13.22
CA ALA A 347 9.39 -3.40 13.88
C ALA A 347 10.73 -2.68 14.11
N ALA A 348 11.18 -1.86 13.15
CA ALA A 348 12.38 -1.04 13.31
C ALA A 348 12.22 0.00 14.43
N LEU A 349 11.07 0.67 14.53
CA LEU A 349 10.75 1.60 15.61
C LEU A 349 10.71 0.90 16.97
N ALA A 350 10.31 -0.38 17.02
CA ALA A 350 10.36 -1.21 18.21
C ALA A 350 11.77 -1.75 18.55
N LYS A 351 12.79 -1.38 17.77
CA LYS A 351 14.19 -1.85 17.90
C LYS A 351 14.35 -3.35 17.79
N LEU A 352 13.50 -4.00 16.99
CA LEU A 352 13.66 -5.42 16.69
C LEU A 352 14.66 -5.62 15.54
N PRO A 353 15.60 -6.59 15.66
CA PRO A 353 16.35 -7.06 14.51
C PRO A 353 15.37 -7.64 13.48
N ILE A 354 15.56 -7.27 12.23
CA ILE A 354 14.65 -7.61 11.14
C ILE A 354 15.32 -8.68 10.28
N ILE A 355 14.62 -9.78 10.06
CA ILE A 355 14.93 -10.74 9.00
C ILE A 355 13.91 -10.49 7.88
N SER A 356 14.39 -10.17 6.69
CA SER A 356 13.54 -9.99 5.51
C SER A 356 14.18 -10.69 4.29
N PHE A 357 13.56 -10.55 3.13
CA PHE A 357 13.96 -11.26 1.93
C PHE A 357 14.39 -10.26 0.87
N GLU A 358 15.41 -10.61 0.07
CA GLU A 358 15.82 -9.81 -1.08
C GLU A 358 14.64 -9.64 -2.06
N ASP A 359 14.50 -8.46 -2.63
CA ASP A 359 13.59 -8.24 -3.75
C ASP A 359 14.27 -8.73 -5.05
N ASP A 360 13.51 -9.39 -5.90
CA ASP A 360 14.04 -9.90 -7.18
C ASP A 360 13.62 -8.97 -8.32
N LEU A 361 14.39 -7.90 -8.48
CA LEU A 361 14.13 -6.89 -9.53
C LEU A 361 14.35 -7.42 -10.96
N GLY A 362 14.96 -8.59 -11.12
CA GLY A 362 15.22 -9.23 -12.41
C GLY A 362 14.02 -10.01 -12.97
N ILE A 363 12.98 -10.21 -12.15
CA ILE A 363 11.76 -10.93 -12.53
C ILE A 363 10.61 -9.92 -12.65
N PRO A 364 9.73 -10.05 -13.66
CA PRO A 364 8.52 -9.24 -13.72
C PRO A 364 7.77 -9.29 -12.41
N PHE A 365 7.17 -8.17 -12.00
CA PHE A 365 6.45 -8.08 -10.74
C PHE A 365 5.46 -9.24 -10.61
N ASP A 366 5.65 -9.94 -9.50
CA ASP A 366 4.77 -10.99 -9.04
C ASP A 366 4.55 -10.77 -7.53
N GLN A 367 3.32 -10.82 -7.04
CA GLN A 367 3.06 -10.68 -5.61
C GLN A 367 3.81 -11.73 -4.79
N SER A 368 4.16 -12.86 -5.39
CA SER A 368 4.94 -13.92 -4.76
C SER A 368 6.43 -13.60 -4.63
N ASN A 369 6.95 -12.60 -5.36
CA ASN A 369 8.37 -12.21 -5.33
C ASN A 369 8.59 -10.78 -4.79
N TRP A 370 7.53 -10.02 -4.54
CA TRP A 370 7.65 -8.65 -4.08
C TRP A 370 8.05 -8.57 -2.60
N ASN A 371 9.17 -7.92 -2.35
CA ASN A 371 9.58 -7.57 -1.01
C ASN A 371 10.17 -6.15 -0.98
N PRO A 372 9.45 -5.18 -0.41
CA PRO A 372 9.90 -3.79 -0.40
C PRO A 372 10.88 -3.47 0.74
N ALA A 373 11.47 -4.45 1.40
CA ALA A 373 12.28 -4.22 2.59
C ALA A 373 13.44 -3.25 2.32
N GLU A 374 14.13 -3.39 1.17
CA GLU A 374 15.26 -2.55 0.80
C GLU A 374 14.86 -1.13 0.39
N ASP A 375 13.59 -0.93 -0.03
CA ASP A 375 13.03 0.41 -0.20
C ASP A 375 12.68 1.09 1.13
N LEU A 376 12.34 0.26 2.15
CA LEU A 376 11.84 0.74 3.44
C LEU A 376 12.96 0.96 4.46
N LEU A 377 14.07 0.22 4.36
CA LEU A 377 15.24 0.30 5.23
C LEU A 377 16.52 -0.03 4.46
N PRO A 378 17.65 0.60 4.78
CA PRO A 378 18.95 0.22 4.22
C PRO A 378 19.28 -1.25 4.52
N SER A 379 19.85 -1.96 3.54
CA SER A 379 20.16 -3.38 3.63
C SER A 379 21.08 -3.73 4.80
N GLU A 380 22.00 -2.83 5.18
CA GLU A 380 22.89 -3.02 6.33
C GLU A 380 22.18 -2.93 7.71
N SER A 381 20.92 -2.51 7.75
CA SER A 381 20.11 -2.41 8.98
C SER A 381 19.22 -3.64 9.23
N MET A 382 19.29 -4.65 8.38
CA MET A 382 18.50 -5.88 8.49
C MET A 382 19.30 -7.11 8.02
N VAL A 383 18.76 -8.29 8.27
CA VAL A 383 19.30 -9.55 7.75
C VAL A 383 18.49 -9.94 6.52
N LEU A 384 19.08 -9.78 5.34
CA LEU A 384 18.45 -10.13 4.07
C LEU A 384 18.70 -11.61 3.71
N ILE A 385 17.63 -12.29 3.39
CA ILE A 385 17.62 -13.70 3.00
C ILE A 385 17.49 -13.80 1.49
N ARG A 386 18.41 -14.49 0.85
CA ARG A 386 18.33 -14.78 -0.58
C ARG A 386 17.17 -15.74 -0.86
N ARG A 387 16.24 -15.34 -1.72
CA ARG A 387 15.02 -16.12 -2.01
C ARG A 387 15.32 -17.53 -2.50
N TYR A 388 16.35 -17.71 -3.31
CA TYR A 388 16.75 -19.02 -3.85
C TYR A 388 17.44 -19.92 -2.84
N HIS A 389 17.88 -19.36 -1.70
CA HIS A 389 18.58 -20.08 -0.63
C HIS A 389 17.82 -20.01 0.70
N ILE A 390 16.51 -19.72 0.67
CA ILE A 390 15.68 -19.48 1.87
C ILE A 390 15.84 -20.60 2.91
N ASP A 391 15.89 -21.85 2.47
CA ASP A 391 15.95 -23.03 3.38
C ASP A 391 17.22 -23.04 4.23
N GLN A 392 18.32 -22.55 3.69
CA GLN A 392 19.60 -22.50 4.39
C GLN A 392 19.80 -21.17 5.10
N ASP A 393 19.62 -20.05 4.38
CA ASP A 393 19.95 -18.72 4.90
C ASP A 393 19.04 -18.33 6.06
N LEU A 394 17.75 -18.67 6.00
CA LEU A 394 16.79 -18.39 7.09
C LEU A 394 17.16 -19.18 8.36
N LYS A 395 17.57 -20.46 8.21
CA LYS A 395 17.99 -21.29 9.34
C LYS A 395 19.22 -20.71 10.03
N VAL A 396 20.19 -20.25 9.25
CA VAL A 396 21.41 -19.61 9.76
C VAL A 396 21.07 -18.31 10.48
N ALA A 397 20.31 -17.44 9.83
CA ALA A 397 19.92 -16.13 10.40
C ALA A 397 19.18 -16.26 11.73
N ILE A 398 18.16 -17.14 11.80
CA ILE A 398 17.43 -17.37 13.05
C ILE A 398 18.33 -17.97 14.12
N TYR A 399 19.17 -18.96 13.76
CA TYR A 399 20.07 -19.59 14.72
C TYR A 399 21.07 -18.59 15.31
N ASP A 400 21.68 -17.75 14.47
CA ASP A 400 22.69 -16.79 14.90
C ASP A 400 22.04 -15.69 15.78
N LEU A 401 20.89 -15.16 15.38
CA LEU A 401 20.14 -14.23 16.22
C LEU A 401 19.62 -14.87 17.51
N TYR A 402 19.21 -16.13 17.50
CA TYR A 402 18.81 -16.86 18.71
C TYR A 402 19.99 -16.98 19.71
N LYS A 403 21.17 -17.28 19.25
CA LYS A 403 22.37 -17.50 20.11
C LYS A 403 23.02 -16.20 20.58
N ASN A 404 22.98 -15.16 19.76
CA ASN A 404 23.73 -13.93 20.03
C ASN A 404 22.80 -12.76 20.41
N ARG A 405 22.61 -12.57 21.72
CA ARG A 405 21.77 -11.48 22.25
C ARG A 405 22.34 -10.10 21.91
N ASP A 406 23.65 -9.93 21.93
CA ASP A 406 24.28 -8.64 21.66
C ASP A 406 24.11 -8.26 20.19
N TRP A 407 24.23 -9.22 19.28
CA TRP A 407 23.96 -8.99 17.88
C TRP A 407 22.48 -8.66 17.61
N ARG A 408 21.54 -9.35 18.29
CA ARG A 408 20.11 -8.93 18.19
C ARG A 408 19.93 -7.46 18.55
N LYS A 409 20.54 -7.03 19.67
CA LYS A 409 20.44 -5.66 20.14
C LYS A 409 21.11 -4.67 19.19
N GLU A 410 22.26 -5.01 18.64
CA GLU A 410 22.99 -4.20 17.67
C GLU A 410 22.14 -4.00 16.41
N MET A 411 21.61 -5.07 15.83
CA MET A 411 20.81 -5.02 14.61
C MET A 411 19.50 -4.25 14.83
N GLY A 412 18.85 -4.45 15.98
CA GLY A 412 17.64 -3.69 16.31
C GLY A 412 17.91 -2.18 16.46
N ASN A 413 19.03 -1.79 17.05
CA ASN A 413 19.43 -0.39 17.12
C ASN A 413 19.75 0.18 15.71
N LYS A 414 20.46 -0.57 14.86
CA LYS A 414 20.72 -0.14 13.47
C LYS A 414 19.42 0.09 12.70
N ALA A 415 18.45 -0.82 12.83
CA ALA A 415 17.14 -0.64 12.20
C ALA A 415 16.42 0.62 12.70
N TYR A 416 16.44 0.88 14.01
CA TYR A 416 15.86 2.08 14.60
C TYR A 416 16.56 3.37 14.15
N GLU A 417 17.89 3.38 14.13
CA GLU A 417 18.67 4.53 13.67
C GLU A 417 18.40 4.82 12.19
N ALA A 418 18.32 3.78 11.36
CA ALA A 418 18.01 3.90 9.95
C ALA A 418 16.64 4.53 9.73
N ILE A 419 15.57 4.01 10.35
CA ILE A 419 14.22 4.54 10.19
C ILE A 419 14.10 5.97 10.73
N SER A 420 14.77 6.26 11.85
CA SER A 420 14.79 7.60 12.44
C SER A 420 15.50 8.62 11.54
N SER A 421 16.59 8.22 10.90
CA SER A 421 17.31 9.05 9.91
C SER A 421 16.45 9.29 8.66
N MET A 422 15.75 8.28 8.15
CA MET A 422 14.89 8.43 6.97
C MET A 422 13.73 9.40 7.18
N ARG A 423 13.26 9.57 8.41
CA ARG A 423 12.20 10.53 8.75
C ARG A 423 12.58 11.97 8.40
N SER A 424 13.83 12.35 8.55
CA SER A 424 14.31 13.67 8.17
C SER A 424 14.28 13.95 6.66
N ASN A 425 14.24 12.90 5.84
CA ASN A 425 14.26 13.01 4.38
C ASN A 425 12.85 13.14 3.76
N ILE A 426 11.77 12.99 4.53
CA ILE A 426 10.39 13.04 4.02
C ILE A 426 10.13 14.36 3.29
N GLY A 427 10.51 15.50 3.90
CA GLY A 427 10.33 16.79 3.27
C GLY A 427 11.06 16.94 1.94
N ASP A 428 12.27 16.41 1.81
CA ASP A 428 13.02 16.45 0.56
C ASP A 428 12.44 15.52 -0.50
N ASN A 429 11.85 14.40 -0.08
CA ASN A 429 11.13 13.52 -0.98
C ASN A 429 9.84 14.16 -1.52
N VAL A 430 9.11 14.90 -0.68
CA VAL A 430 7.95 15.70 -1.13
C VAL A 430 8.36 16.80 -2.10
N LYS A 431 9.50 17.47 -1.89
CA LYS A 431 10.03 18.46 -2.84
C LYS A 431 10.32 17.88 -4.23
N LYS A 432 10.66 16.57 -4.34
CA LYS A 432 10.79 15.92 -5.66
C LYS A 432 9.45 15.88 -6.40
N ILE A 433 8.38 15.59 -5.66
CA ILE A 433 7.00 15.58 -6.19
C ILE A 433 6.61 16.99 -6.63
N GLU A 434 6.88 18.00 -5.82
CA GLU A 434 6.61 19.40 -6.14
C GLU A 434 7.35 19.88 -7.40
N LYS A 435 8.62 19.47 -7.54
CA LYS A 435 9.40 19.75 -8.76
C LYS A 435 8.77 19.09 -9.99
N LEU A 436 8.28 17.86 -9.86
CA LEU A 436 7.56 17.18 -10.94
C LEU A 436 6.31 17.97 -11.31
N TYR A 437 5.48 18.37 -10.34
CA TYR A 437 4.26 19.15 -10.59
C TYR A 437 4.57 20.48 -11.29
N SER A 438 5.54 21.24 -10.78
CA SER A 438 5.95 22.51 -11.38
C SER A 438 6.42 22.32 -12.81
N LYS A 439 7.27 21.33 -13.06
CA LYS A 439 7.79 21.02 -14.39
C LYS A 439 6.65 20.68 -15.37
N LEU A 440 5.73 19.80 -14.98
CA LEU A 440 4.63 19.41 -15.86
C LEU A 440 3.67 20.56 -16.14
N VAL A 441 3.45 21.44 -15.18
CA VAL A 441 2.63 22.64 -15.36
C VAL A 441 3.32 23.62 -16.33
N GLU A 442 4.62 23.88 -16.17
CA GLU A 442 5.40 24.74 -17.08
C GLU A 442 5.43 24.19 -18.52
N GLU A 443 5.51 22.87 -18.69
CA GLU A 443 5.59 22.23 -20.00
C GLU A 443 4.24 22.13 -20.74
N LYS A 444 3.12 22.10 -20.00
CA LYS A 444 1.81 21.76 -20.57
C LYS A 444 0.75 22.84 -20.50
N LEU A 445 0.92 23.84 -19.65
CA LEU A 445 -0.07 24.90 -19.40
C LEU A 445 0.47 26.30 -19.64
#